data_75e7d213c725573721f04fb322b227c4
#
_entry.id   75e7d213c725573721f04fb322b227c4
#
_cell.length_a   1.000
_cell.length_b   1.000
_cell.length_c   1.000
_cell.angle_alpha   90.00
_cell.angle_beta   90.00
_cell.angle_gamma   90.00
#
_symmetry.space_group_name_H-M   'P 1'
#
loop_
_entity.id
_entity.type
_entity.pdbx_description
1 polymer ?
#
loop_
_entity_poly.entity_id
_entity_poly.type
_entity_poly.pdbx_seq_one_letter_code
_entity_poly.pdbx_strand_id
1 'polypeptide(L)' 'MEITKDKLEEICITLTECLNLNKQGLHIAAIFQDNNNDKVIGWGICDSDNNICVRYDDLEVLYNAYNK' A
#
# COMPACT_ATOMS: atom_id res chain seq x y z
N MET A 1 -13.89 -10.14 -9.72
CA MET A 1 -12.53 -10.70 -9.83
C MET A 1 -11.82 -10.59 -8.51
N GLU A 2 -11.39 -11.68 -7.96
CA GLU A 2 -10.66 -11.66 -6.69
C GLU A 2 -9.19 -11.38 -6.95
N ILE A 3 -8.64 -10.43 -6.20
CA ILE A 3 -7.22 -10.15 -6.25
C ILE A 3 -6.53 -11.03 -5.23
N THR A 4 -5.57 -11.85 -5.67
CA THR A 4 -4.82 -12.72 -4.77
C THR A 4 -3.87 -11.90 -3.91
N LYS A 5 -3.44 -12.47 -2.78
CA LYS A 5 -2.49 -11.83 -1.90
C LYS A 5 -1.16 -11.53 -2.60
N ASP A 6 -0.71 -12.46 -3.44
CA ASP A 6 0.52 -12.27 -4.22
C ASP A 6 0.39 -11.10 -5.18
N LYS A 7 -0.78 -10.95 -5.80
CA LYS A 7 -1.03 -9.85 -6.72
C LYS A 7 -1.05 -8.51 -5.99
N LEU A 8 -1.60 -8.47 -4.78
CA LEU A 8 -1.60 -7.26 -3.95
C LEU A 8 -0.18 -6.85 -3.57
N GLU A 9 0.66 -7.81 -3.20
CA GLU A 9 2.06 -7.53 -2.88
C GLU A 9 2.80 -6.97 -4.10
N GLU A 10 2.57 -7.54 -5.27
CA GLU A 10 3.16 -7.07 -6.52
C GLU A 10 2.75 -5.63 -6.83
N ILE A 11 1.48 -5.31 -6.65
CA ILE A 11 0.97 -3.94 -6.85
C ILE A 11 1.65 -2.98 -5.88
N CYS A 12 1.76 -3.35 -4.60
CA CYS A 12 2.39 -2.52 -3.59
C CYS A 12 3.85 -2.26 -3.91
N ILE A 13 4.60 -3.28 -4.32
CA ILE A 13 6.01 -3.16 -4.68
C ILE A 13 6.17 -2.24 -5.90
N THR A 14 5.36 -2.46 -6.92
CA THR A 14 5.40 -1.68 -8.16
C THR A 14 5.15 -0.20 -7.89
N LEU A 15 4.10 0.10 -7.12
CA LEU A 15 3.77 1.49 -6.78
C LEU A 15 4.82 2.14 -5.88
N THR A 16 5.37 1.37 -4.95
CA THR A 16 6.46 1.87 -4.09
C THR A 16 7.63 2.34 -4.93
N GLU A 17 8.00 1.57 -5.94
CA GLU A 17 9.08 1.95 -6.87
C GLU A 17 8.68 3.11 -7.77
N CYS A 18 7.47 3.09 -8.32
CA CYS A 18 6.99 4.16 -9.22
C CYS A 18 6.95 5.51 -8.53
N LEU A 19 6.59 5.55 -7.26
CA LEU A 19 6.51 6.78 -6.49
C LEU A 19 7.82 7.14 -5.78
N ASN A 20 8.87 6.33 -5.99
CA ASN A 20 10.19 6.50 -5.36
C ASN A 20 10.14 6.49 -3.83
N LEU A 21 9.16 5.83 -3.24
CA LEU A 21 9.02 5.74 -1.81
C LEU A 21 10.14 4.92 -1.17
N ASN A 22 10.63 3.90 -1.88
CA ASN A 22 11.72 3.05 -1.43
C ASN A 22 13.00 3.85 -1.14
N LYS A 23 13.25 4.93 -1.88
CA LYS A 23 14.40 5.78 -1.67
C LYS A 23 14.30 6.61 -0.38
N GLN A 24 13.09 6.75 0.13
CA GLN A 24 12.82 7.48 1.37
C GLN A 24 12.67 6.55 2.57
N GLY A 25 12.90 5.25 2.37
CA GLY A 25 12.69 4.24 3.40
C GLY A 25 11.24 3.93 3.67
N LEU A 26 10.37 4.20 2.69
CA LEU A 26 8.93 3.99 2.80
C LEU A 26 8.47 2.90 1.86
N HIS A 27 7.35 2.27 2.18
CA HIS A 27 6.72 1.28 1.30
C HIS A 27 5.20 1.30 1.48
N ILE A 28 4.50 0.80 0.46
CA ILE A 28 3.05 0.70 0.49
C ILE A 28 2.66 -0.68 0.97
N ALA A 29 1.67 -0.74 1.85
CA ALA A 29 1.11 -2.00 2.33
C ALA A 29 -0.41 -1.96 2.28
N ALA A 30 -1.03 -3.09 1.89
CA ALA A 30 -2.48 -3.23 1.93
C ALA A 30 -2.92 -3.45 3.38
N ILE A 31 -4.02 -2.82 3.77
CA ILE A 31 -4.60 -2.97 5.09
C ILE A 31 -5.83 -3.88 4.95
N PHE A 32 -5.81 -4.99 5.67
CA PHE A 32 -6.90 -5.99 5.62
C PHE A 32 -7.89 -5.77 6.75
N GLN A 33 -9.15 -6.16 6.50
CA GLN A 33 -10.17 -6.14 7.52
C GLN A 33 -9.81 -7.12 8.64
N ASP A 34 -10.08 -6.73 9.88
CA ASP A 34 -9.88 -7.61 11.03
C ASP A 34 -10.61 -8.93 10.80
N ASN A 35 -9.93 -10.04 11.07
CA ASN A 35 -10.47 -11.39 10.91
C ASN A 35 -10.78 -11.80 9.47
N ASN A 36 -10.37 -11.02 8.47
CA ASN A 36 -10.57 -11.38 7.08
C ASN A 36 -9.41 -10.88 6.22
N ASN A 37 -8.43 -11.74 5.97
CA ASN A 37 -7.25 -11.42 5.20
C ASN A 37 -7.51 -11.35 3.69
N ASP A 38 -8.74 -11.63 3.25
CA ASP A 38 -9.10 -11.57 1.83
C ASP A 38 -9.74 -10.23 1.45
N LYS A 39 -10.02 -9.39 2.44
CA LYS A 39 -10.71 -8.11 2.18
C LYS A 39 -9.80 -6.93 2.55
N VAL A 40 -9.42 -6.16 1.54
CA VAL A 40 -8.63 -4.95 1.73
C VAL A 40 -9.56 -3.79 2.05
N ILE A 41 -9.27 -3.08 3.15
CA ILE A 41 -10.06 -1.92 3.58
C ILE A 41 -9.31 -0.60 3.43
N GLY A 42 -8.05 -0.66 3.05
CA GLY A 42 -7.27 0.55 2.87
C GLY A 42 -5.83 0.26 2.46
N TRP A 43 -5.06 1.32 2.32
CA TRP A 43 -3.66 1.27 1.91
C TRP A 43 -2.86 2.20 2.79
N GLY A 44 -1.72 1.75 3.25
CA GLY A 44 -0.87 2.54 4.13
C GLY A 44 0.50 2.79 3.56
N ILE A 45 1.07 3.93 3.91
CA ILE A 45 2.48 4.21 3.67
C ILE A 45 3.19 3.88 4.98
N CYS A 46 4.09 2.90 4.92
CA CYS A 46 4.79 2.39 6.09
C CYS A 46 6.27 2.76 6.06
N ASP A 47 6.88 2.94 7.23
CA ASP A 47 8.31 3.16 7.34
C ASP A 47 9.06 1.82 7.40
N SER A 48 10.38 1.85 7.58
CA SER A 48 11.21 0.65 7.62
C SER A 48 10.91 -0.25 8.82
N ASP A 49 10.25 0.28 9.84
CA ASP A 49 9.84 -0.48 11.02
C ASP A 49 8.41 -1.02 10.89
N ASN A 50 7.80 -0.89 9.72
CA ASN A 50 6.43 -1.31 9.41
C ASN A 50 5.35 -0.53 10.19
N ASN A 51 5.67 0.68 10.61
CA ASN A 51 4.69 1.57 11.23
C ASN A 51 3.95 2.36 10.16
N ILE A 52 2.63 2.40 10.24
CA ILE A 52 1.82 3.14 9.29
C ILE A 52 1.93 4.63 9.58
N CYS A 53 2.53 5.37 8.65
CA CYS A 53 2.68 6.82 8.79
C CYS A 53 1.46 7.57 8.28
N VAL A 54 0.90 7.11 7.15
CA VAL A 54 -0.29 7.71 6.53
C VAL A 54 -1.17 6.58 6.01
N ARG A 55 -2.48 6.74 6.15
CA ARG A 55 -3.45 5.76 5.67
C ARG A 55 -4.38 6.40 4.63
N TYR A 56 -4.68 5.65 3.58
CA TYR A 56 -5.63 6.04 2.56
C TYR A 56 -6.67 4.94 2.38
N ASP A 57 -7.92 5.32 2.15
CA ASP A 57 -9.00 4.36 1.93
C ASP A 57 -9.01 3.84 0.49
N ASP A 58 -8.45 4.61 -0.43
CA ASP A 58 -8.44 4.28 -1.85
C ASP A 58 -7.03 4.40 -2.39
N LEU A 59 -6.60 3.39 -3.15
CA LEU A 59 -5.26 3.35 -3.74
C LEU A 59 -5.06 4.50 -4.74
N GLU A 60 -6.10 4.87 -5.47
CA GLU A 60 -6.04 5.98 -6.42
C GLU A 60 -5.74 7.30 -5.70
N VAL A 61 -6.35 7.52 -4.54
CA VAL A 61 -6.11 8.72 -3.72
C VAL A 61 -4.66 8.73 -3.25
N LEU A 62 -4.16 7.60 -2.79
CA LEU A 62 -2.76 7.46 -2.37
C LEU A 62 -1.82 7.78 -3.54
N TYR A 63 -2.07 7.18 -4.69
CA TYR A 63 -1.24 7.39 -5.89
C TYR A 63 -1.20 8.88 -6.27
N ASN A 64 -2.36 9.54 -6.32
CA ASN A 64 -2.44 10.94 -6.70
C ASN A 64 -1.76 11.86 -5.69
N ALA A 65 -1.74 11.48 -4.42
CA ALA A 65 -1.09 12.28 -3.38
C ALA A 65 0.43 12.29 -3.53
N TYR A 66 1.02 11.21 -4.04
CA TYR A 66 2.47 11.07 -4.15
C TYR A 66 3.00 11.19 -5.57
N ASN A 67 2.14 11.12 -6.56
CA ASN A 67 2.52 11.25 -7.96
C ASN A 67 2.40 12.71 -8.39
N LYS A 68 3.46 13.44 -8.18
CA LYS A 68 3.50 14.86 -8.55
C LYS A 68 4.26 15.11 -9.82
#